data_f525731bb3ea809661cdb356e8b79e78
#
_entry.id   f525731bb3ea809661cdb356e8b79e78
#
_cell.length_a   1.000
_cell.length_b   1.000
_cell.length_c   1.000
_cell.angle_alpha   90.00
_cell.angle_beta   90.00
_cell.angle_gamma   90.00
#
_symmetry.space_group_name_H-M   'P 1'
#
loop_
_entity.id
_entity.type
_entity.pdbx_description
1 polymer ?
#
loop_
_entity_poly.entity_id
_entity_poly.type
_entity_poly.pdbx_seq_one_letter_code
_entity_poly.pdbx_strand_id
1 'polypeptide(L)'
;MEFFYREMRRKTNLLMDGDKPIGGKWNFDKENRKSPPKKIISPEVTNFKNDETTENVLSLVNERYSSHFGELYPFNYGVTPEEANLALDKFINDSLSLFGDYQDAMMLDEPFLYHALISLYLNTGLLDPLETCQKVEKAFINGVAPLNAVEGFIRQIIGWREYIRGIYFLKGPDYLDQNYLDAKRKLPSFYWSGDTKMRCVSQAVLQTKMHSYAHHIQRLMVTGNFALLADIDPKEVHYWYLSVYIDAFEWVEAPNTLGMSQFSDGGVVASKPYISSGAYINRMSNYCKKCHYDVKDKLGDKACPFNALYWSFLIRHKGKFSSNPRMAQMYRNWDLSLIHISEPTRRVF
;
A
#
# COMPACT_ATOMS: atom_id res chain seq x y z
N MET A 1 -12.78 0.82 -10.92
CA MET A 1 -12.01 -0.43 -10.88
C MET A 1 -12.92 -1.68 -10.86
N GLU A 2 -13.95 -1.78 -10.03
CA GLU A 2 -14.78 -2.98 -9.87
C GLU A 2 -15.40 -3.48 -11.21
N PHE A 3 -16.00 -2.60 -12.03
CA PHE A 3 -16.55 -2.99 -13.34
C PHE A 3 -15.45 -3.43 -14.32
N PHE A 4 -14.31 -2.72 -14.32
CA PHE A 4 -13.16 -3.09 -15.13
C PHE A 4 -12.64 -4.49 -14.75
N TYR A 5 -12.53 -4.81 -13.48
CA TYR A 5 -12.12 -6.12 -13.00
C TYR A 5 -13.05 -7.25 -13.46
N ARG A 6 -14.39 -7.01 -13.44
CA ARG A 6 -15.36 -7.99 -13.95
C ARG A 6 -15.15 -8.28 -15.44
N GLU A 7 -14.90 -7.24 -16.23
CA GLU A 7 -14.59 -7.41 -17.66
C GLU A 7 -13.26 -8.14 -17.86
N MET A 8 -12.26 -7.82 -17.09
CA MET A 8 -10.98 -8.53 -17.14
C MET A 8 -11.11 -10.01 -16.79
N ARG A 9 -11.90 -10.37 -15.77
CA ARG A 9 -12.18 -11.78 -15.46
C ARG A 9 -12.85 -12.52 -16.61
N ARG A 10 -13.86 -11.91 -17.25
CA ARG A 10 -14.50 -12.51 -18.42
C ARG A 10 -13.54 -12.68 -19.58
N LYS A 11 -12.74 -11.65 -19.87
CA LYS A 11 -11.76 -11.64 -20.96
C LYS A 11 -10.65 -12.69 -20.77
N THR A 12 -10.19 -12.89 -19.55
CA THR A 12 -9.09 -13.83 -19.22
C THR A 12 -9.60 -15.20 -18.81
N ASN A 13 -10.92 -15.36 -18.61
CA ASN A 13 -11.58 -16.53 -18.06
C ASN A 13 -11.07 -16.99 -16.69
N LEU A 14 -10.47 -16.06 -15.88
CA LEU A 14 -9.95 -16.37 -14.55
C LEU A 14 -11.07 -16.37 -13.51
N LEU A 15 -11.12 -17.45 -12.70
CA LEU A 15 -12.13 -17.69 -11.68
C LEU A 15 -13.57 -17.61 -12.21
N MET A 16 -13.78 -18.07 -13.45
CA MET A 16 -15.08 -18.12 -14.11
C MET A 16 -15.60 -19.54 -14.27
N ASP A 17 -16.91 -19.70 -14.14
CA ASP A 17 -17.67 -20.88 -14.51
C ASP A 17 -18.72 -20.44 -15.55
N GLY A 18 -18.38 -20.60 -16.83
CA GLY A 18 -19.09 -19.98 -17.93
C GLY A 18 -19.12 -18.45 -17.75
N ASP A 19 -20.30 -17.85 -17.77
CA ASP A 19 -20.50 -16.40 -17.61
C ASP A 19 -20.55 -15.93 -16.14
N LYS A 20 -20.46 -16.86 -15.18
CA LYS A 20 -20.60 -16.56 -13.76
C LYS A 20 -19.25 -16.63 -13.02
N PRO A 21 -19.03 -15.77 -12.01
CA PRO A 21 -17.84 -15.89 -11.18
C PRO A 21 -17.92 -17.12 -10.28
N ILE A 22 -16.81 -17.85 -10.14
CA ILE A 22 -16.69 -18.95 -9.18
C ILE A 22 -17.03 -18.45 -7.78
N GLY A 23 -17.80 -19.24 -7.03
CA GLY A 23 -18.30 -18.86 -5.70
C GLY A 23 -19.46 -17.87 -5.72
N GLY A 24 -20.04 -17.51 -6.89
CA GLY A 24 -21.22 -16.68 -7.04
C GLY A 24 -21.02 -15.19 -6.73
N LYS A 25 -19.80 -14.76 -6.43
CA LYS A 25 -19.45 -13.37 -6.09
C LYS A 25 -18.29 -12.87 -6.92
N TRP A 26 -18.31 -11.57 -7.24
CA TRP A 26 -17.22 -10.93 -7.99
C TRP A 26 -16.01 -10.57 -7.13
N ASN A 27 -16.18 -10.38 -5.83
CA ASN A 27 -15.07 -10.18 -4.87
C ASN A 27 -15.42 -10.76 -3.50
N PHE A 28 -14.37 -11.05 -2.73
CA PHE A 28 -14.43 -11.62 -1.39
C PHE A 28 -13.79 -10.69 -0.33
N ASP A 29 -13.72 -9.39 -0.58
CA ASP A 29 -13.10 -8.40 0.31
C ASP A 29 -13.61 -8.44 1.76
N LYS A 30 -14.88 -8.79 1.97
CA LYS A 30 -15.47 -8.88 3.30
C LYS A 30 -14.94 -10.06 4.13
N GLU A 31 -14.40 -11.07 3.46
CA GLU A 31 -13.83 -12.26 4.07
C GLU A 31 -12.34 -12.09 4.38
N ASN A 32 -11.72 -11.06 3.78
CA ASN A 32 -10.32 -10.71 3.92
C ASN A 32 -10.11 -9.63 5.00
N ARG A 33 -8.87 -9.21 5.24
CA ARG A 33 -8.47 -8.07 6.07
C ARG A 33 -8.74 -8.26 7.56
N LYS A 34 -8.42 -9.43 8.07
CA LYS A 34 -8.44 -9.70 9.52
C LYS A 34 -7.35 -8.90 10.23
N SER A 35 -7.61 -8.55 11.48
CA SER A 35 -6.58 -7.99 12.35
C SER A 35 -5.50 -9.05 12.62
N PRO A 36 -4.21 -8.64 12.77
CA PRO A 36 -3.14 -9.60 13.01
C PRO A 36 -3.39 -10.36 14.34
N PRO A 37 -3.14 -11.67 14.39
CA PRO A 37 -3.17 -12.44 15.63
C PRO A 37 -2.02 -12.00 16.55
N LYS A 38 -2.10 -12.41 17.83
CA LYS A 38 -1.07 -12.04 18.82
C LYS A 38 0.32 -12.59 18.49
N LYS A 39 0.37 -13.73 17.83
CA LYS A 39 1.59 -14.36 17.31
C LYS A 39 1.36 -14.70 15.85
N ILE A 40 2.23 -14.22 14.99
CA ILE A 40 2.32 -14.59 13.57
C ILE A 40 3.67 -15.28 13.41
N ILE A 41 3.68 -16.33 12.61
CA ILE A 41 4.90 -16.91 12.05
C ILE A 41 4.84 -16.57 10.57
N SER A 42 5.64 -15.58 10.18
CA SER A 42 5.78 -15.23 8.77
C SER A 42 6.58 -16.30 8.05
N PRO A 43 6.16 -16.72 6.85
CA PRO A 43 6.99 -17.58 6.02
C PRO A 43 8.32 -16.90 5.69
N GLU A 44 9.37 -17.70 5.59
CA GLU A 44 10.65 -17.21 5.09
C GLU A 44 10.51 -16.78 3.62
N VAL A 45 11.02 -15.60 3.30
CA VAL A 45 11.10 -15.14 1.90
C VAL A 45 12.21 -15.87 1.15
N THR A 46 12.11 -15.93 -0.18
CA THR A 46 13.21 -16.42 -1.02
C THR A 46 14.44 -15.54 -0.83
N ASN A 47 15.59 -16.19 -0.79
CA ASN A 47 16.88 -15.55 -0.69
C ASN A 47 17.78 -16.14 -1.80
N PHE A 48 18.11 -15.32 -2.77
CA PHE A 48 18.92 -15.73 -3.92
C PHE A 48 20.37 -15.31 -3.72
N LYS A 49 21.28 -16.17 -4.14
CA LYS A 49 22.71 -15.86 -4.13
C LYS A 49 23.03 -15.00 -5.35
N ASN A 50 23.71 -13.89 -5.13
CA ASN A 50 24.15 -13.03 -6.21
C ASN A 50 25.15 -13.75 -7.12
N ASP A 51 24.99 -13.55 -8.41
CA ASP A 51 26.00 -13.92 -9.42
C ASP A 51 27.07 -12.83 -9.55
N GLU A 52 28.09 -13.10 -10.36
CA GLU A 52 29.20 -12.16 -10.60
C GLU A 52 28.71 -10.82 -11.20
N THR A 53 27.73 -10.86 -12.08
CA THR A 53 27.16 -9.65 -12.69
C THR A 53 26.46 -8.80 -11.65
N THR A 54 25.65 -9.41 -10.80
CA THR A 54 24.97 -8.73 -9.70
C THR A 54 25.95 -8.10 -8.71
N GLU A 55 26.99 -8.83 -8.31
CA GLU A 55 28.02 -8.29 -7.40
C GLU A 55 28.78 -7.11 -8.02
N ASN A 56 29.09 -7.16 -9.32
CA ASN A 56 29.72 -6.05 -10.03
C ASN A 56 28.80 -4.81 -10.06
N VAL A 57 27.50 -4.98 -10.28
CA VAL A 57 26.51 -3.90 -10.24
C VAL A 57 26.40 -3.32 -8.82
N LEU A 58 26.30 -4.17 -7.80
CA LEU A 58 26.24 -3.73 -6.40
C LEU A 58 27.48 -2.92 -6.00
N SER A 59 28.67 -3.37 -6.43
CA SER A 59 29.93 -2.65 -6.20
C SER A 59 29.90 -1.27 -6.85
N LEU A 60 29.44 -1.18 -8.10
CA LEU A 60 29.30 0.09 -8.83
C LEU A 60 28.30 1.04 -8.14
N VAL A 61 27.16 0.51 -7.69
CA VAL A 61 26.16 1.28 -6.96
C VAL A 61 26.71 1.80 -5.63
N ASN A 62 27.42 0.95 -4.91
CA ASN A 62 28.07 1.36 -3.66
C ASN A 62 29.11 2.46 -3.86
N GLU A 63 29.91 2.36 -4.92
CA GLU A 63 30.90 3.39 -5.27
C GLU A 63 30.24 4.75 -5.57
N ARG A 64 29.18 4.74 -6.37
CA ARG A 64 28.59 5.98 -6.92
C ARG A 64 27.48 6.58 -6.07
N TYR A 65 26.77 5.76 -5.30
CA TYR A 65 25.49 6.14 -4.67
C TYR A 65 25.41 5.80 -3.18
N SER A 66 26.52 5.53 -2.51
CA SER A 66 26.57 5.15 -1.07
C SER A 66 25.96 6.19 -0.12
N SER A 67 25.81 7.45 -0.56
CA SER A 67 25.17 8.52 0.21
C SER A 67 23.65 8.63 -0.01
N HIS A 68 23.08 7.83 -0.92
CA HIS A 68 21.67 7.87 -1.20
C HIS A 68 20.85 7.10 -0.14
N PHE A 69 19.53 7.33 -0.13
CA PHE A 69 18.62 6.62 0.75
C PHE A 69 18.59 5.12 0.42
N GLY A 70 18.57 4.30 1.45
CA GLY A 70 18.48 2.84 1.31
C GLY A 70 19.73 2.12 1.78
N GLU A 71 19.56 0.83 2.11
CA GLU A 71 20.65 -0.09 2.39
C GLU A 71 20.84 -1.02 1.20
N LEU A 72 22.07 -1.13 0.72
CA LEU A 72 22.37 -1.93 -0.46
C LEU A 72 22.40 -3.44 -0.14
N TYR A 73 22.80 -3.78 1.07
CA TYR A 73 22.94 -5.15 1.52
C TYR A 73 22.00 -5.46 2.71
N PRO A 74 21.45 -6.70 2.78
CA PRO A 74 21.58 -7.76 1.79
C PRO A 74 20.70 -7.53 0.55
N PHE A 75 21.23 -7.80 -0.63
CA PHE A 75 20.44 -7.88 -1.87
C PHE A 75 20.08 -9.35 -2.10
N ASN A 76 18.82 -9.70 -1.90
CA ASN A 76 18.32 -11.08 -1.87
C ASN A 76 17.29 -11.37 -2.98
N TYR A 77 17.08 -10.42 -3.88
CA TYR A 77 16.09 -10.56 -4.96
C TYR A 77 16.65 -11.39 -6.12
N GLY A 78 15.77 -12.17 -6.76
CA GLY A 78 16.13 -12.87 -7.99
C GLY A 78 16.34 -11.89 -9.15
N VAL A 79 17.20 -12.26 -10.07
CA VAL A 79 17.54 -11.44 -11.25
C VAL A 79 17.24 -12.15 -12.57
N THR A 80 16.74 -13.37 -12.52
CA THR A 80 16.36 -14.17 -13.68
C THR A 80 14.87 -14.56 -13.66
N PRO A 81 14.28 -14.92 -14.82
CA PRO A 81 12.90 -15.45 -14.87
C PRO A 81 12.72 -16.73 -14.05
N GLU A 82 13.73 -17.58 -13.97
CA GLU A 82 13.73 -18.81 -13.21
C GLU A 82 13.62 -18.51 -11.71
N GLU A 83 14.43 -17.59 -11.20
CA GLU A 83 14.40 -17.15 -9.81
C GLU A 83 13.08 -16.44 -9.47
N ALA A 84 12.58 -15.61 -10.36
CA ALA A 84 11.28 -14.96 -10.21
C ALA A 84 10.13 -16.01 -10.11
N ASN A 85 10.18 -17.07 -10.90
CA ASN A 85 9.25 -18.17 -10.84
C ASN A 85 9.37 -18.98 -9.51
N LEU A 86 10.60 -19.20 -9.04
CA LEU A 86 10.82 -19.85 -7.73
C LEU A 86 10.23 -19.00 -6.58
N ALA A 87 10.38 -17.68 -6.64
CA ALA A 87 9.77 -16.76 -5.66
C ALA A 87 8.24 -16.83 -5.70
N LEU A 88 7.64 -16.87 -6.90
CA LEU A 88 6.20 -17.04 -7.09
C LEU A 88 5.71 -18.39 -6.54
N ASP A 89 6.40 -19.47 -6.85
CA ASP A 89 6.02 -20.82 -6.41
C ASP A 89 6.12 -20.94 -4.88
N LYS A 90 7.15 -20.35 -4.26
CA LYS A 90 7.27 -20.28 -2.79
C LYS A 90 6.12 -19.49 -2.17
N PHE A 91 5.78 -18.32 -2.72
CA PHE A 91 4.62 -17.55 -2.26
C PHE A 91 3.32 -18.37 -2.33
N ILE A 92 3.08 -19.07 -3.45
CA ILE A 92 1.88 -19.90 -3.63
C ILE A 92 1.78 -21.00 -2.56
N ASN A 93 2.89 -21.66 -2.27
CA ASN A 93 2.92 -22.78 -1.33
C ASN A 93 2.86 -22.33 0.14
N ASP A 94 3.59 -21.27 0.51
CA ASP A 94 3.84 -20.94 1.91
C ASP A 94 2.95 -19.80 2.42
N SER A 95 2.49 -18.88 1.55
CA SER A 95 1.86 -17.63 1.96
C SER A 95 0.46 -17.40 1.42
N LEU A 96 0.15 -17.87 0.21
CA LEU A 96 -1.10 -17.53 -0.48
C LEU A 96 -2.34 -17.89 0.32
N SER A 97 -2.33 -19.00 1.05
CA SER A 97 -3.48 -19.45 1.85
C SER A 97 -3.92 -18.46 2.92
N LEU A 98 -2.99 -17.68 3.46
CA LEU A 98 -3.22 -16.65 4.48
C LEU A 98 -3.12 -15.22 3.95
N PHE A 99 -2.76 -15.03 2.69
CA PHE A 99 -2.64 -13.73 2.04
C PHE A 99 -3.93 -12.90 2.18
N GLY A 100 -5.08 -13.47 1.83
CA GLY A 100 -6.37 -12.77 1.93
C GLY A 100 -6.68 -12.33 3.35
N ASP A 101 -6.51 -13.21 4.32
CA ASP A 101 -6.77 -12.94 5.72
C ASP A 101 -5.94 -11.77 6.28
N TYR A 102 -4.65 -11.69 5.93
CA TYR A 102 -3.69 -10.79 6.57
C TYR A 102 -3.05 -9.77 5.63
N GLN A 103 -3.56 -9.58 4.41
CA GLN A 103 -3.01 -8.62 3.44
C GLN A 103 -2.95 -7.17 3.94
N ASP A 104 -3.82 -6.81 4.90
CA ASP A 104 -3.86 -5.47 5.51
C ASP A 104 -3.15 -5.41 6.88
N ALA A 105 -2.64 -6.54 7.39
CA ALA A 105 -1.98 -6.58 8.68
C ALA A 105 -0.57 -5.98 8.64
N MET A 106 -0.18 -5.30 9.72
CA MET A 106 1.15 -4.72 9.89
C MET A 106 1.72 -5.15 11.23
N MET A 107 2.93 -5.67 11.24
CA MET A 107 3.57 -6.15 12.46
C MET A 107 4.98 -5.60 12.58
N LEU A 108 5.35 -5.25 13.80
CA LEU A 108 6.71 -4.86 14.13
C LEU A 108 7.63 -6.07 13.88
N ASP A 109 8.76 -5.82 13.25
CA ASP A 109 9.79 -6.81 12.94
C ASP A 109 9.37 -7.93 11.96
N GLU A 110 8.19 -7.74 11.29
CA GLU A 110 7.66 -8.65 10.28
C GLU A 110 7.39 -7.88 8.98
N PRO A 111 8.42 -7.55 8.20
CA PRO A 111 8.29 -6.63 7.06
C PRO A 111 7.46 -7.18 5.91
N PHE A 112 7.42 -8.50 5.75
CA PHE A 112 6.84 -9.14 4.56
C PHE A 112 5.54 -9.88 4.85
N LEU A 113 5.32 -10.41 6.07
CA LEU A 113 4.17 -11.22 6.43
C LEU A 113 3.87 -12.28 5.35
N TYR A 114 2.65 -12.24 4.80
CA TYR A 114 2.19 -13.15 3.74
C TYR A 114 2.16 -12.49 2.36
N HIS A 115 2.90 -11.38 2.15
CA HIS A 115 2.97 -10.69 0.87
C HIS A 115 3.85 -11.44 -0.14
N ALA A 116 3.47 -11.31 -1.42
CA ALA A 116 4.09 -12.09 -2.49
C ALA A 116 5.51 -11.64 -2.89
N LEU A 117 5.85 -10.37 -2.67
CA LEU A 117 7.13 -9.75 -3.06
C LEU A 117 7.51 -9.91 -4.54
N ILE A 118 6.51 -10.10 -5.42
CA ILE A 118 6.74 -10.34 -6.86
C ILE A 118 6.48 -9.11 -7.73
N SER A 119 6.08 -7.99 -7.14
CA SER A 119 5.77 -6.76 -7.90
C SER A 119 6.96 -6.27 -8.73
N LEU A 120 8.17 -6.38 -8.19
CA LEU A 120 9.38 -6.05 -8.94
C LEU A 120 9.54 -6.95 -10.18
N TYR A 121 9.30 -8.25 -10.08
CA TYR A 121 9.42 -9.20 -11.19
C TYR A 121 8.35 -8.97 -12.28
N LEU A 122 7.12 -8.65 -11.84
CA LEU A 122 6.05 -8.27 -12.76
C LEU A 122 6.34 -6.95 -13.49
N ASN A 123 6.96 -5.99 -12.82
CA ASN A 123 7.21 -4.67 -13.39
C ASN A 123 8.47 -4.64 -14.26
N THR A 124 9.45 -5.50 -14.00
CA THR A 124 10.63 -5.70 -14.85
C THR A 124 10.38 -6.69 -16.02
N GLY A 125 9.24 -7.38 -16.03
CA GLY A 125 8.89 -8.35 -17.08
C GLY A 125 9.51 -9.75 -16.90
N LEU A 126 10.08 -10.05 -15.73
CA LEU A 126 10.58 -11.40 -15.39
C LEU A 126 9.43 -12.40 -15.13
N LEU A 127 8.24 -11.90 -14.78
CA LEU A 127 7.00 -12.66 -14.67
C LEU A 127 5.94 -12.09 -15.60
N ASP A 128 5.22 -12.96 -16.30
CA ASP A 128 4.00 -12.58 -17.03
C ASP A 128 2.82 -12.47 -16.07
N PRO A 129 2.05 -11.36 -16.09
CA PRO A 129 0.91 -11.17 -15.20
C PRO A 129 -0.21 -12.19 -15.36
N LEU A 130 -0.50 -12.62 -16.60
CA LEU A 130 -1.58 -13.59 -16.87
C LEU A 130 -1.17 -14.99 -16.42
N GLU A 131 0.03 -15.42 -16.77
CA GLU A 131 0.58 -16.72 -16.34
C GLU A 131 0.67 -16.79 -14.81
N THR A 132 1.08 -15.70 -14.15
CA THR A 132 1.08 -15.59 -12.68
C THR A 132 -0.32 -15.82 -12.10
N CYS A 133 -1.35 -15.18 -12.67
CA CYS A 133 -2.73 -15.37 -12.23
C CYS A 133 -3.24 -16.80 -12.48
N GLN A 134 -2.87 -17.41 -13.60
CA GLN A 134 -3.22 -18.80 -13.92
C GLN A 134 -2.57 -19.81 -12.96
N LYS A 135 -1.32 -19.59 -12.56
CA LYS A 135 -0.66 -20.41 -11.53
C LYS A 135 -1.40 -20.31 -10.18
N VAL A 136 -1.78 -19.10 -9.80
CA VAL A 136 -2.52 -18.87 -8.55
C VAL A 136 -3.94 -19.45 -8.61
N GLU A 137 -4.63 -19.39 -9.75
CA GLU A 137 -5.92 -20.06 -9.95
C GLU A 137 -5.79 -21.59 -9.80
N LYS A 138 -4.74 -22.18 -10.39
CA LYS A 138 -4.45 -23.62 -10.21
C LYS A 138 -4.27 -24.02 -8.74
N ALA A 139 -3.69 -23.14 -7.92
CA ALA A 139 -3.55 -23.38 -6.49
C ALA A 139 -4.92 -23.49 -5.79
N PHE A 140 -5.92 -22.70 -6.21
CA PHE A 140 -7.30 -22.86 -5.74
C PHE A 140 -7.92 -24.19 -6.23
N ILE A 141 -7.81 -24.48 -7.51
CA ILE A 141 -8.37 -25.72 -8.10
C ILE A 141 -7.80 -26.97 -7.40
N ASN A 142 -6.52 -26.94 -7.06
CA ASN A 142 -5.81 -28.02 -6.38
C ASN A 142 -6.00 -28.01 -4.85
N GLY A 143 -6.80 -27.10 -4.28
CA GLY A 143 -7.07 -27.05 -2.85
C GLY A 143 -5.92 -26.54 -1.98
N VAL A 144 -4.89 -25.90 -2.57
CA VAL A 144 -3.73 -25.32 -1.85
C VAL A 144 -4.12 -24.04 -1.13
N ALA A 145 -4.99 -23.22 -1.73
CA ALA A 145 -5.39 -21.94 -1.17
C ALA A 145 -6.91 -21.71 -1.30
N PRO A 146 -7.55 -20.99 -0.34
CA PRO A 146 -8.97 -20.71 -0.37
C PRO A 146 -9.32 -19.64 -1.41
N LEU A 147 -10.57 -19.66 -1.90
CA LEU A 147 -11.04 -18.77 -2.95
C LEU A 147 -10.88 -17.29 -2.61
N ASN A 148 -11.14 -16.89 -1.37
CA ASN A 148 -11.01 -15.49 -0.94
C ASN A 148 -9.58 -14.96 -1.08
N ALA A 149 -8.58 -15.78 -0.77
CA ALA A 149 -7.17 -15.40 -0.91
C ALA A 149 -6.75 -15.32 -2.38
N VAL A 150 -7.12 -16.33 -3.17
CA VAL A 150 -6.82 -16.41 -4.61
C VAL A 150 -7.51 -15.28 -5.38
N GLU A 151 -8.80 -15.04 -5.15
CA GLU A 151 -9.52 -13.93 -5.77
C GLU A 151 -8.92 -12.59 -5.35
N GLY A 152 -8.62 -12.44 -4.05
CA GLY A 152 -7.97 -11.23 -3.53
C GLY A 152 -6.65 -10.93 -4.24
N PHE A 153 -5.82 -11.94 -4.48
CA PHE A 153 -4.55 -11.82 -5.18
C PHE A 153 -4.74 -11.49 -6.68
N ILE A 154 -5.54 -12.28 -7.39
CA ILE A 154 -5.82 -12.08 -8.83
C ILE A 154 -6.39 -10.68 -9.08
N ARG A 155 -7.23 -10.16 -8.18
CA ARG A 155 -7.78 -8.81 -8.26
C ARG A 155 -6.72 -7.72 -8.14
N GLN A 156 -5.61 -7.95 -7.43
CA GLN A 156 -4.51 -6.98 -7.41
C GLN A 156 -3.83 -6.89 -8.80
N ILE A 157 -3.73 -7.99 -9.54
CA ILE A 157 -3.02 -8.04 -10.83
C ILE A 157 -3.94 -7.61 -11.97
N ILE A 158 -4.92 -8.42 -12.35
CA ILE A 158 -5.79 -8.10 -13.51
C ILE A 158 -6.85 -7.03 -13.20
N GLY A 159 -7.08 -6.73 -11.92
CA GLY A 159 -7.93 -5.63 -11.48
C GLY A 159 -7.13 -4.34 -11.32
N TRP A 160 -6.47 -4.18 -10.18
CA TRP A 160 -5.83 -2.91 -9.83
C TRP A 160 -4.64 -2.56 -10.74
N ARG A 161 -3.68 -3.45 -10.92
CA ARG A 161 -2.48 -3.16 -11.71
C ARG A 161 -2.84 -2.76 -13.16
N GLU A 162 -3.72 -3.52 -13.82
CA GLU A 162 -4.14 -3.20 -15.19
C GLU A 162 -5.05 -1.96 -15.26
N TYR A 163 -5.88 -1.73 -14.25
CA TYR A 163 -6.68 -0.50 -14.16
C TYR A 163 -5.78 0.74 -14.02
N ILE A 164 -4.80 0.69 -13.15
CA ILE A 164 -3.82 1.77 -12.94
C ILE A 164 -3.01 2.02 -14.22
N ARG A 165 -2.58 0.95 -14.91
CA ARG A 165 -1.92 1.06 -16.20
C ARG A 165 -2.81 1.77 -17.22
N GLY A 166 -4.07 1.38 -17.29
CA GLY A 166 -5.05 2.05 -18.15
C GLY A 166 -5.22 3.53 -17.83
N ILE A 167 -5.31 3.91 -16.56
CA ILE A 167 -5.41 5.31 -16.14
C ILE A 167 -4.18 6.10 -16.54
N TYR A 168 -2.97 5.58 -16.30
CA TYR A 168 -1.72 6.25 -16.64
C TYR A 168 -1.65 6.61 -18.14
N PHE A 169 -1.86 5.64 -19.02
CA PHE A 169 -1.79 5.88 -20.47
C PHE A 169 -2.98 6.68 -21.00
N LEU A 170 -4.17 6.55 -20.41
CA LEU A 170 -5.35 7.29 -20.85
C LEU A 170 -5.30 8.77 -20.47
N LYS A 171 -4.76 9.09 -19.29
CA LYS A 171 -4.74 10.46 -18.74
C LYS A 171 -3.52 11.25 -19.17
N GLY A 172 -2.46 10.58 -19.61
CA GLY A 172 -1.25 11.19 -20.13
C GLY A 172 -0.45 11.99 -19.11
N PRO A 173 0.54 12.78 -19.58
CA PRO A 173 1.51 13.43 -18.70
C PRO A 173 0.88 14.48 -17.76
N ASP A 174 -0.19 15.17 -18.15
CA ASP A 174 -0.87 16.18 -17.34
C ASP A 174 -1.47 15.58 -16.04
N TYR A 175 -1.62 14.28 -15.97
CA TYR A 175 -2.07 13.58 -14.77
C TYR A 175 -1.10 13.77 -13.59
N LEU A 176 0.19 13.86 -13.86
CA LEU A 176 1.23 14.03 -12.84
C LEU A 176 1.17 15.41 -12.15
N ASP A 177 0.54 16.38 -12.79
CA ASP A 177 0.45 17.74 -12.28
C ASP A 177 -0.82 18.00 -11.45
N GLN A 178 -1.69 17.02 -11.32
CA GLN A 178 -2.96 17.20 -10.62
C GLN A 178 -2.78 17.34 -9.11
N ASN A 179 -3.48 18.33 -8.53
CA ASN A 179 -3.51 18.60 -7.10
C ASN A 179 -4.88 19.11 -6.68
N TYR A 180 -5.89 18.25 -6.73
CA TYR A 180 -7.28 18.60 -6.45
C TYR A 180 -7.50 19.22 -5.06
N LEU A 181 -6.70 18.82 -4.08
CA LEU A 181 -6.83 19.28 -2.70
C LEU A 181 -6.06 20.56 -2.42
N ASP A 182 -5.24 21.03 -3.37
CA ASP A 182 -4.37 22.21 -3.25
C ASP A 182 -3.36 22.10 -2.10
N ALA A 183 -2.85 20.90 -1.87
CA ALA A 183 -1.85 20.60 -0.85
C ALA A 183 -0.46 21.12 -1.26
N LYS A 184 0.28 21.79 -0.33
CA LYS A 184 1.49 22.55 -0.72
C LYS A 184 2.69 22.35 0.21
N ARG A 185 2.56 21.53 1.25
CA ARG A 185 3.65 21.35 2.20
C ARG A 185 4.72 20.43 1.66
N LYS A 186 5.95 20.73 2.04
CA LYS A 186 7.10 19.89 1.73
C LYS A 186 7.05 18.58 2.52
N LEU A 187 7.67 17.55 1.95
CA LEU A 187 7.84 16.25 2.62
C LEU A 187 8.73 16.43 3.86
N PRO A 188 8.27 16.03 5.05
CA PRO A 188 9.08 16.15 6.27
C PRO A 188 10.35 15.30 6.22
N SER A 189 11.42 15.78 6.87
CA SER A 189 12.73 15.11 6.89
C SER A 189 12.70 13.68 7.44
N PHE A 190 11.74 13.35 8.29
CA PHE A 190 11.61 12.00 8.84
C PHE A 190 11.20 10.94 7.79
N TYR A 191 10.71 11.34 6.59
CA TYR A 191 10.56 10.39 5.47
C TYR A 191 11.91 9.87 4.95
N TRP A 192 12.99 10.59 5.21
CA TRP A 192 14.33 10.19 4.85
C TRP A 192 15.11 9.53 6.02
N SER A 193 14.84 9.97 7.24
CA SER A 193 15.60 9.52 8.42
C SER A 193 14.89 8.43 9.24
N GLY A 194 13.54 8.37 9.19
CA GLY A 194 12.73 7.59 10.13
C GLY A 194 12.66 8.19 11.53
N ASP A 195 13.28 9.36 11.78
CA ASP A 195 13.35 9.99 13.10
C ASP A 195 12.05 10.74 13.42
N THR A 196 11.10 10.00 13.95
CA THR A 196 9.82 10.52 14.44
C THR A 196 9.30 9.69 15.60
N LYS A 197 8.62 10.35 16.54
CA LYS A 197 7.94 9.68 17.67
C LYS A 197 6.70 8.88 17.24
N MET A 198 6.20 9.05 16.01
CA MET A 198 5.13 8.25 15.42
C MET A 198 5.68 6.88 15.01
N ARG A 199 5.61 5.91 15.91
CA ARG A 199 6.21 4.59 15.70
C ARG A 199 5.79 3.91 14.40
N CYS A 200 4.53 4.05 13.97
CA CYS A 200 4.03 3.48 12.72
C CYS A 200 4.75 4.07 11.50
N VAL A 201 4.96 5.39 11.47
CA VAL A 201 5.66 6.07 10.38
C VAL A 201 7.16 5.71 10.42
N SER A 202 7.80 5.81 11.60
CA SER A 202 9.19 5.41 11.78
C SER A 202 9.44 3.98 11.28
N GLN A 203 8.59 3.03 11.70
CA GLN A 203 8.72 1.63 11.29
C GLN A 203 8.57 1.45 9.77
N ALA A 204 7.59 2.10 9.14
CA ALA A 204 7.39 1.99 7.69
C ALA A 204 8.57 2.60 6.90
N VAL A 205 9.12 3.74 7.35
CA VAL A 205 10.26 4.39 6.71
C VAL A 205 11.55 3.57 6.90
N LEU A 206 11.84 3.10 8.11
CA LEU A 206 13.03 2.30 8.38
C LEU A 206 13.01 0.96 7.64
N GLN A 207 11.84 0.32 7.55
CA GLN A 207 11.65 -0.88 6.74
C GLN A 207 11.90 -0.59 5.24
N THR A 208 11.38 0.54 4.75
CA THR A 208 11.64 0.98 3.36
C THR A 208 13.14 1.22 3.14
N LYS A 209 13.83 1.84 4.08
CA LYS A 209 15.28 2.06 3.99
C LYS A 209 16.06 0.74 3.92
N MET A 210 15.68 -0.24 4.74
CA MET A 210 16.38 -1.53 4.83
C MET A 210 16.11 -2.47 3.66
N HIS A 211 14.87 -2.48 3.15
CA HIS A 211 14.43 -3.48 2.17
C HIS A 211 14.00 -2.89 0.81
N SER A 212 14.08 -1.56 0.65
CA SER A 212 13.45 -0.85 -0.49
C SER A 212 11.99 -1.26 -0.72
N TYR A 213 11.32 -1.69 0.36
CA TYR A 213 9.97 -2.26 0.32
C TYR A 213 9.16 -1.90 1.57
N ALA A 214 7.92 -1.55 1.34
CA ALA A 214 6.85 -1.59 2.31
C ALA A 214 5.60 -2.13 1.60
N HIS A 215 4.79 -2.95 2.26
CA HIS A 215 3.58 -3.46 1.61
C HIS A 215 2.52 -2.37 1.44
N HIS A 216 1.56 -2.61 0.55
CA HIS A 216 0.58 -1.61 0.12
C HIS A 216 -0.09 -0.85 1.28
N ILE A 217 -0.46 -1.53 2.35
CA ILE A 217 -1.14 -0.89 3.49
C ILE A 217 -0.23 0.04 4.27
N GLN A 218 1.05 -0.26 4.40
CA GLN A 218 2.02 0.68 4.98
C GLN A 218 2.17 1.92 4.10
N ARG A 219 2.22 1.74 2.77
CA ARG A 219 2.27 2.85 1.80
C ARG A 219 0.98 3.67 1.85
N LEU A 220 -0.19 3.04 1.77
CA LEU A 220 -1.47 3.73 1.69
C LEU A 220 -1.91 4.32 3.03
N MET A 221 -1.92 3.50 4.10
CA MET A 221 -2.59 3.83 5.36
C MET A 221 -1.66 4.33 6.47
N VAL A 222 -0.36 4.33 6.24
CA VAL A 222 0.62 4.90 7.17
C VAL A 222 1.29 6.11 6.54
N THR A 223 2.27 5.92 5.64
CA THR A 223 3.01 7.05 5.03
C THR A 223 2.12 7.90 4.13
N GLY A 224 1.36 7.31 3.21
CA GLY A 224 0.43 8.03 2.35
C GLY A 224 -0.69 8.73 3.11
N ASN A 225 -1.29 8.06 4.09
CA ASN A 225 -2.32 8.67 4.94
C ASN A 225 -1.78 9.85 5.75
N PHE A 226 -0.58 9.74 6.32
CA PHE A 226 0.05 10.87 7.00
C PHE A 226 0.23 12.05 6.03
N ALA A 227 0.80 11.82 4.85
CA ALA A 227 1.04 12.85 3.85
C ALA A 227 -0.25 13.56 3.44
N LEU A 228 -1.29 12.80 3.12
CA LEU A 228 -2.61 13.33 2.75
C LEU A 228 -3.24 14.16 3.87
N LEU A 229 -3.22 13.65 5.10
CA LEU A 229 -3.79 14.35 6.26
C LEU A 229 -3.00 15.63 6.61
N ALA A 230 -1.69 15.60 6.43
CA ALA A 230 -0.77 16.69 6.73
C ALA A 230 -0.66 17.74 5.62
N ASP A 231 -1.40 17.59 4.50
CA ASP A 231 -1.42 18.57 3.41
C ASP A 231 -0.08 18.67 2.65
N ILE A 232 0.61 17.53 2.52
CA ILE A 232 1.87 17.45 1.78
C ILE A 232 1.56 17.46 0.29
N ASP A 233 2.37 18.18 -0.50
CA ASP A 233 2.26 18.22 -1.95
C ASP A 233 2.31 16.80 -2.53
N PRO A 234 1.30 16.39 -3.32
CA PRO A 234 1.26 15.05 -3.91
C PRO A 234 2.50 14.71 -4.73
N LYS A 235 3.14 15.68 -5.37
CA LYS A 235 4.39 15.49 -6.13
C LYS A 235 5.56 15.09 -5.24
N GLU A 236 5.66 15.67 -4.06
CA GLU A 236 6.69 15.31 -3.09
C GLU A 236 6.56 13.84 -2.67
N VAL A 237 5.31 13.39 -2.47
CA VAL A 237 5.02 11.99 -2.13
C VAL A 237 5.31 11.06 -3.30
N HIS A 238 4.89 11.44 -4.51
CA HIS A 238 5.14 10.70 -5.75
C HIS A 238 6.64 10.51 -5.97
N TYR A 239 7.43 11.58 -5.95
CA TYR A 239 8.87 11.48 -6.14
C TYR A 239 9.56 10.66 -5.06
N TRP A 240 9.11 10.75 -3.81
CA TRP A 240 9.65 9.93 -2.74
C TRP A 240 9.36 8.44 -2.99
N TYR A 241 8.10 8.08 -3.31
CA TYR A 241 7.73 6.68 -3.58
C TYR A 241 8.48 6.12 -4.79
N LEU A 242 8.58 6.89 -5.86
CA LEU A 242 9.31 6.50 -7.06
C LEU A 242 10.81 6.26 -6.77
N SER A 243 11.37 7.01 -5.83
CA SER A 243 12.80 6.94 -5.50
C SER A 243 13.16 5.80 -4.54
N VAL A 244 12.25 5.35 -3.66
CA VAL A 244 12.63 4.50 -2.52
C VAL A 244 12.14 3.05 -2.62
N TYR A 245 11.18 2.74 -3.51
CA TYR A 245 10.65 1.38 -3.64
C TYR A 245 11.22 0.65 -4.85
N ILE A 246 11.69 -0.57 -4.64
CA ILE A 246 12.30 -1.41 -5.68
C ILE A 246 11.32 -1.78 -6.82
N ASP A 247 10.04 -1.77 -6.54
CA ASP A 247 8.98 -2.09 -7.50
C ASP A 247 8.35 -0.86 -8.15
N ALA A 248 8.86 0.34 -7.86
CA ALA A 248 8.32 1.58 -8.39
C ALA A 248 8.76 1.84 -9.82
N PHE A 249 7.77 1.86 -10.71
CA PHE A 249 7.83 2.38 -12.07
C PHE A 249 6.76 3.46 -12.20
N GLU A 250 7.02 4.55 -12.90
CA GLU A 250 6.11 5.70 -12.93
C GLU A 250 4.68 5.32 -13.30
N TRP A 251 4.50 4.44 -14.29
CA TRP A 251 3.17 4.05 -14.74
C TRP A 251 2.33 3.30 -13.68
N VAL A 252 2.95 2.53 -12.81
CA VAL A 252 2.26 1.80 -11.74
C VAL A 252 2.21 2.60 -10.45
N GLU A 253 3.22 3.42 -10.20
CA GLU A 253 3.34 4.20 -8.96
C GLU A 253 2.46 5.46 -9.02
N ALA A 254 2.55 6.28 -10.07
CA ALA A 254 1.92 7.58 -10.13
C ALA A 254 0.41 7.57 -9.89
N PRO A 255 -0.44 6.76 -10.57
CA PRO A 255 -1.87 6.75 -10.27
C PRO A 255 -2.20 6.12 -8.90
N ASN A 256 -1.37 5.20 -8.39
CA ASN A 256 -1.54 4.66 -7.04
C ASN A 256 -1.23 5.73 -5.98
N THR A 257 -0.20 6.52 -6.18
CA THR A 257 0.17 7.58 -5.23
C THR A 257 -0.70 8.81 -5.41
N LEU A 258 -0.71 9.42 -6.59
CA LEU A 258 -1.44 10.66 -6.83
C LEU A 258 -2.97 10.45 -6.72
N GLY A 259 -3.50 9.40 -7.38
CA GLY A 259 -4.94 9.14 -7.41
C GLY A 259 -5.46 8.44 -6.18
N MET A 260 -4.91 7.25 -5.84
CA MET A 260 -5.44 6.45 -4.74
C MET A 260 -5.03 7.02 -3.38
N SER A 261 -3.72 7.26 -3.17
CA SER A 261 -3.19 7.67 -1.86
C SER A 261 -3.47 9.14 -1.55
N GLN A 262 -3.17 10.05 -2.47
CA GLN A 262 -3.24 11.50 -2.24
C GLN A 262 -4.53 12.15 -2.75
N PHE A 263 -5.39 11.40 -3.45
CA PHE A 263 -6.64 11.93 -4.01
C PHE A 263 -6.44 13.20 -4.87
N SER A 264 -5.29 13.34 -5.48
CA SER A 264 -4.93 14.54 -6.24
C SER A 264 -5.68 14.66 -7.57
N ASP A 265 -6.24 13.55 -8.08
CA ASP A 265 -7.02 13.46 -9.31
C ASP A 265 -8.52 13.77 -9.14
N GLY A 266 -8.93 14.14 -7.92
CA GLY A 266 -10.31 14.50 -7.62
C GLY A 266 -11.31 13.33 -7.72
N GLY A 267 -10.83 12.08 -7.77
CA GLY A 267 -11.69 10.90 -7.70
C GLY A 267 -11.72 10.03 -8.97
N VAL A 268 -10.75 10.17 -9.86
CA VAL A 268 -10.60 9.31 -11.04
C VAL A 268 -10.27 7.88 -10.63
N VAL A 269 -9.28 7.69 -9.75
CA VAL A 269 -8.87 6.36 -9.26
C VAL A 269 -9.71 5.94 -8.07
N ALA A 270 -9.86 6.79 -7.08
CA ALA A 270 -10.52 6.49 -5.81
C ALA A 270 -11.81 7.30 -5.64
N SER A 271 -12.92 6.66 -5.31
CA SER A 271 -14.23 7.32 -5.14
C SER A 271 -14.36 8.18 -3.88
N LYS A 272 -13.38 8.13 -2.98
CA LYS A 272 -13.20 8.97 -1.79
C LYS A 272 -11.75 8.96 -1.36
N PRO A 273 -11.27 9.97 -0.61
CA PRO A 273 -9.97 9.91 0.04
C PRO A 273 -9.83 8.71 0.98
N TYR A 274 -8.68 8.04 0.95
CA TYR A 274 -8.35 6.94 1.86
C TYR A 274 -7.71 7.51 3.13
N ILE A 275 -8.53 8.18 3.94
CA ILE A 275 -8.11 8.76 5.22
C ILE A 275 -8.53 7.89 6.39
N SER A 276 -7.68 7.85 7.43
CA SER A 276 -8.01 7.21 8.70
C SER A 276 -7.31 7.88 9.87
N SER A 277 -7.93 7.80 11.05
CA SER A 277 -7.28 8.14 12.32
C SER A 277 -6.34 7.03 12.79
N GLY A 278 -5.63 7.25 13.88
CA GLY A 278 -4.78 6.26 14.53
C GLY A 278 -5.52 4.97 14.94
N ALA A 279 -6.84 5.00 15.06
CA ALA A 279 -7.65 3.83 15.39
C ALA A 279 -7.54 2.70 14.35
N TYR A 280 -7.44 3.04 13.06
CA TYR A 280 -7.21 2.04 12.02
C TYR A 280 -5.84 1.37 12.18
N ILE A 281 -4.79 2.17 12.33
CA ILE A 281 -3.42 1.65 12.52
C ILE A 281 -3.35 0.75 13.77
N ASN A 282 -3.98 1.16 14.87
CA ASN A 282 -4.02 0.37 16.10
C ASN A 282 -4.75 -0.97 15.93
N ARG A 283 -5.80 -1.00 15.11
CA ARG A 283 -6.55 -2.24 14.83
C ARG A 283 -5.77 -3.19 13.93
N MET A 284 -5.07 -2.66 12.93
CA MET A 284 -4.41 -3.44 11.88
C MET A 284 -2.93 -3.70 12.18
N SER A 285 -2.41 -3.23 13.33
CA SER A 285 -1.01 -3.41 13.68
C SER A 285 -0.78 -3.59 15.19
N ASN A 286 0.46 -3.94 15.53
CA ASN A 286 0.94 -3.88 16.91
C ASN A 286 1.79 -2.62 17.21
N TYR A 287 1.90 -1.68 16.28
CA TYR A 287 2.76 -0.50 16.38
C TYR A 287 2.40 0.41 17.55
N CYS A 288 1.09 0.59 17.82
CA CYS A 288 0.61 1.50 18.85
C CYS A 288 0.93 1.05 20.28
N LYS A 289 1.15 -0.26 20.53
CA LYS A 289 1.36 -0.80 21.89
C LYS A 289 2.56 -0.21 22.63
N LYS A 290 3.59 0.23 21.92
CA LYS A 290 4.81 0.84 22.48
C LYS A 290 5.13 2.16 21.80
N CYS A 291 4.13 2.84 21.24
CA CYS A 291 4.27 4.15 20.63
C CYS A 291 4.45 5.21 21.73
N HIS A 292 5.14 6.31 21.39
CA HIS A 292 5.21 7.48 22.26
C HIS A 292 3.83 8.11 22.50
N TYR A 293 2.95 8.04 21.50
CA TYR A 293 1.60 8.57 21.52
C TYR A 293 0.56 7.51 21.87
N ASP A 294 -0.50 7.91 22.59
CA ASP A 294 -1.65 7.05 22.85
C ASP A 294 -2.79 7.38 21.85
N VAL A 295 -3.26 6.35 21.16
CA VAL A 295 -4.37 6.47 20.20
C VAL A 295 -5.72 6.80 20.86
N LYS A 296 -5.84 6.55 22.17
CA LYS A 296 -7.07 6.83 22.95
C LYS A 296 -7.14 8.28 23.41
N ASP A 297 -5.98 8.92 23.60
CA ASP A 297 -5.91 10.31 24.01
C ASP A 297 -6.43 11.22 22.89
N LYS A 298 -7.29 12.16 23.26
CA LYS A 298 -7.91 13.10 22.34
C LYS A 298 -7.15 14.41 22.26
N LEU A 299 -6.54 14.82 23.35
CA LEU A 299 -5.85 16.10 23.51
C LEU A 299 -4.53 15.90 24.30
N GLY A 300 -3.66 16.89 24.21
CA GLY A 300 -2.39 16.92 24.92
C GLY A 300 -1.24 16.27 24.17
N ASP A 301 -0.04 16.35 24.75
CA ASP A 301 1.24 16.00 24.11
C ASP A 301 1.40 14.50 23.80
N LYS A 302 0.58 13.66 24.41
CA LYS A 302 0.55 12.21 24.18
C LYS A 302 -0.53 11.77 23.19
N ALA A 303 -1.41 12.67 22.75
CA ALA A 303 -2.45 12.35 21.79
C ALA A 303 -1.83 11.96 20.43
N CYS A 304 -2.40 10.91 19.81
CA CYS A 304 -1.92 10.43 18.51
C CYS A 304 -2.11 11.49 17.42
N PRO A 305 -1.06 11.94 16.74
CA PRO A 305 -1.16 12.98 15.70
C PRO A 305 -2.15 12.65 14.58
N PHE A 306 -2.27 11.37 14.20
CA PHE A 306 -3.26 10.95 13.20
C PHE A 306 -4.70 11.30 13.58
N ASN A 307 -5.04 11.33 14.87
CA ASN A 307 -6.39 11.69 15.31
C ASN A 307 -6.68 13.16 15.03
N ALA A 308 -5.76 14.06 15.41
CA ALA A 308 -5.92 15.49 15.18
C ALA A 308 -5.89 15.83 13.68
N LEU A 309 -4.94 15.26 12.93
CA LEU A 309 -4.82 15.45 11.49
C LEU A 309 -6.05 14.96 10.72
N TYR A 310 -6.63 13.81 11.12
CA TYR A 310 -7.86 13.29 10.52
C TYR A 310 -9.03 14.26 10.63
N TRP A 311 -9.28 14.83 11.80
CA TRP A 311 -10.35 15.81 12.00
C TRP A 311 -10.04 17.12 11.29
N SER A 312 -8.79 17.57 11.33
CA SER A 312 -8.35 18.76 10.58
C SER A 312 -8.59 18.63 9.08
N PHE A 313 -8.29 17.46 8.50
CA PHE A 313 -8.56 17.16 7.09
C PHE A 313 -10.06 17.25 6.77
N LEU A 314 -10.91 16.64 7.59
CA LEU A 314 -12.37 16.68 7.38
C LEU A 314 -12.91 18.12 7.43
N ILE A 315 -12.44 18.93 8.38
CA ILE A 315 -12.85 20.34 8.51
C ILE A 315 -12.40 21.13 7.28
N ARG A 316 -11.11 21.04 6.94
CA ARG A 316 -10.50 21.78 5.83
C ARG A 316 -11.18 21.51 4.50
N HIS A 317 -11.58 20.26 4.27
CA HIS A 317 -12.16 19.83 3.01
C HIS A 317 -13.69 19.60 3.07
N LYS A 318 -14.39 20.11 4.09
CA LYS A 318 -15.86 19.94 4.23
C LYS A 318 -16.61 20.37 2.97
N GLY A 319 -16.22 21.49 2.37
CA GLY A 319 -16.85 22.00 1.15
C GLY A 319 -16.74 21.05 -0.05
N LYS A 320 -15.64 20.27 -0.14
CA LYS A 320 -15.41 19.34 -1.25
C LYS A 320 -16.09 17.97 -1.03
N PHE A 321 -16.26 17.53 0.22
CA PHE A 321 -16.61 16.15 0.53
C PHE A 321 -17.91 15.94 1.31
N SER A 322 -18.56 17.00 1.81
CA SER A 322 -19.81 16.85 2.57
C SER A 322 -20.95 16.20 1.78
N SER A 323 -20.97 16.38 0.46
CA SER A 323 -21.93 15.76 -0.46
C SER A 323 -21.52 14.36 -0.93
N ASN A 324 -20.31 13.88 -0.63
CA ASN A 324 -19.88 12.55 -1.04
C ASN A 324 -20.57 11.47 -0.17
N PRO A 325 -21.40 10.58 -0.75
CA PRO A 325 -22.15 9.59 0.02
C PRO A 325 -21.25 8.64 0.84
N ARG A 326 -20.03 8.37 0.36
CA ARG A 326 -19.08 7.49 1.06
C ARG A 326 -18.38 8.16 2.24
N MET A 327 -18.49 9.49 2.37
CA MET A 327 -17.97 10.29 3.49
C MET A 327 -19.07 10.81 4.41
N ALA A 328 -20.33 10.67 4.03
CA ALA A 328 -21.47 11.21 4.79
C ALA A 328 -21.49 10.78 6.25
N GLN A 329 -21.12 9.52 6.56
CA GLN A 329 -21.07 9.04 7.94
C GLN A 329 -19.99 9.76 8.77
N MET A 330 -18.85 10.11 8.18
CA MET A 330 -17.77 10.81 8.85
C MET A 330 -18.21 12.23 9.22
N TYR A 331 -18.92 12.92 8.32
CA TYR A 331 -19.47 14.25 8.59
C TYR A 331 -20.64 14.22 9.56
N ARG A 332 -21.54 13.22 9.50
CA ARG A 332 -22.56 13.03 10.54
C ARG A 332 -21.94 12.85 11.93
N ASN A 333 -20.89 12.03 12.04
CA ASN A 333 -20.17 11.85 13.29
C ASN A 333 -19.54 13.15 13.78
N TRP A 334 -19.03 13.97 12.85
CA TRP A 334 -18.53 15.30 13.16
C TRP A 334 -19.63 16.20 13.71
N ASP A 335 -20.73 16.31 13.02
CA ASP A 335 -21.85 17.20 13.41
C ASP A 335 -22.49 16.77 14.74
N LEU A 336 -22.46 15.49 15.09
CA LEU A 336 -22.94 14.94 16.37
C LEU A 336 -21.91 15.04 17.50
N SER A 337 -20.65 15.26 17.19
CA SER A 337 -19.59 15.34 18.20
C SER A 337 -19.64 16.68 18.92
N LEU A 338 -19.93 16.67 20.19
CA LEU A 338 -19.80 17.83 21.08
C LEU A 338 -18.33 18.21 21.35
N ILE A 339 -17.37 17.46 20.80
CA ILE A 339 -15.93 17.71 20.89
C ILE A 339 -15.48 18.63 19.74
N HIS A 340 -16.30 19.55 19.31
CA HIS A 340 -15.96 20.66 18.42
C HIS A 340 -15.19 21.75 19.12
N ILE A 341 -14.67 21.50 20.28
CA ILE A 341 -13.77 22.43 20.91
C ILE A 341 -12.50 22.43 20.08
N SER A 342 -12.59 23.25 19.10
CA SER A 342 -11.58 23.82 18.24
C SER A 342 -10.33 24.24 19.01
N GLU A 343 -9.48 23.29 19.34
CA GLU A 343 -8.08 23.69 19.46
C GLU A 343 -7.38 23.16 18.21
N PRO A 344 -7.08 24.07 17.30
CA PRO A 344 -6.49 23.70 16.03
C PRO A 344 -5.03 23.31 16.25
N THR A 345 -4.66 22.28 15.59
CA THR A 345 -3.48 22.10 14.69
C THR A 345 -2.30 23.09 14.79
N ARG A 346 -2.27 24.04 15.71
CA ARG A 346 -1.15 25.00 15.87
C ARG A 346 0.12 24.41 16.49
N ARG A 347 0.11 23.16 16.97
CA ARG A 347 1.24 22.56 17.69
C ARG A 347 1.73 21.21 17.16
N VAL A 348 1.36 20.81 15.94
CA VAL A 348 1.80 19.50 15.38
C VAL A 348 3.00 19.67 14.42
N PHE A 349 3.49 20.89 14.27
CA PHE A 349 4.67 21.17 13.43
C PHE A 349 5.71 21.99 14.18
#